data_f4f62d0c0cf5e396b52747fc1c6ba0e6
#
_entry.id   f4f62d0c0cf5e396b52747fc1c6ba0e6
#
_cell.length_a   1.000
_cell.length_b   1.000
_cell.length_c   1.000
_cell.angle_alpha   90.00
_cell.angle_beta   90.00
_cell.angle_gamma   90.00
#
_symmetry.space_group_name_H-M   'P 1'
#
loop_
_entity.id
_entity.type
_entity.pdbx_description
1 polymer ?
#
loop_
_entity_poly.entity_id
_entity_poly.type
_entity_poly.pdbx_seq_one_letter_code
_entity_poly.pdbx_strand_id
1 'polypeptide(L)'
;MEKSMDKIVALAKSRGFVYPGSEIYGGLANTWDYGNLGVELKNNVKRAWWQKFIQENPYNVGVDCAILMNPQTWVASGHLGGFSDPLMDCKECHERFRADKLIEDYMQEHGMEIEGSVDAWSKEEMESFINEHDVVCPTCGKKNFTEIRQFNLMFKTFQGVTAVSYTHLRAHETCAD
;
A
#
# COMPACT_ATOMS: atom_id res chain seq x y z
N MET A 1 -1.46 20.42 23.26
CA MET A 1 -0.81 20.63 21.95
C MET A 1 -1.40 19.55 21.01
N GLU A 2 -2.09 19.97 19.99
CA GLU A 2 -2.75 19.07 19.05
C GLU A 2 -1.70 18.31 18.23
N LYS A 3 -1.77 16.99 18.25
CA LYS A 3 -0.83 16.10 17.52
C LYS A 3 -1.38 15.90 16.11
N SER A 4 -1.00 16.77 15.17
CA SER A 4 -1.32 16.55 13.76
C SER A 4 -0.23 15.70 13.08
N MET A 5 -0.59 14.97 12.04
CA MET A 5 0.35 14.16 11.25
C MET A 5 1.47 15.02 10.69
N ASP A 6 1.16 16.21 10.18
CA ASP A 6 2.15 17.14 9.61
C ASP A 6 3.24 17.55 10.61
N LYS A 7 2.85 17.78 11.87
CA LYS A 7 3.82 18.11 12.93
C LYS A 7 4.73 16.93 13.25
N ILE A 8 4.19 15.72 13.24
CA ILE A 8 4.96 14.49 13.47
C ILE A 8 5.95 14.27 12.33
N VAL A 9 5.50 14.39 11.08
CA VAL A 9 6.35 14.26 9.89
C VAL A 9 7.45 15.32 9.88
N ALA A 10 7.14 16.58 10.14
CA ALA A 10 8.11 17.65 10.23
C ALA A 10 9.15 17.39 11.33
N LEU A 11 8.72 16.91 12.49
CA LEU A 11 9.61 16.55 13.59
C LEU A 11 10.52 15.38 13.19
N ALA A 12 9.97 14.33 12.60
CA ALA A 12 10.73 13.15 12.18
C ALA A 12 11.84 13.51 11.19
N LYS A 13 11.52 14.33 10.19
CA LYS A 13 12.51 14.83 9.21
C LYS A 13 13.56 15.73 9.87
N SER A 14 13.15 16.72 10.66
CA SER A 14 14.07 17.71 11.28
C SER A 14 15.00 17.09 12.32
N ARG A 15 14.62 15.97 12.94
CA ARG A 15 15.42 15.29 13.96
C ARG A 15 16.19 14.09 13.42
N GLY A 16 16.13 13.83 12.11
CA GLY A 16 16.86 12.73 11.48
C GLY A 16 16.34 11.35 11.85
N PHE A 17 15.03 11.20 12.09
CA PHE A 17 14.40 9.89 12.17
C PHE A 17 14.30 9.26 10.80
N VAL A 18 13.94 10.06 9.80
CA VAL A 18 13.85 9.64 8.40
C VAL A 18 14.38 10.74 7.48
N TYR A 19 14.92 10.34 6.35
CA TYR A 19 15.34 11.24 5.27
C TYR A 19 15.14 10.54 3.91
N PRO A 20 15.05 11.29 2.79
CA PRO A 20 14.90 10.68 1.47
C PRO A 20 16.09 9.78 1.14
N GLY A 21 15.81 8.55 0.70
CA GLY A 21 16.86 7.64 0.25
C GLY A 21 17.53 8.13 -1.03
N SER A 22 18.84 7.92 -1.14
CA SER A 22 19.65 8.28 -2.32
C SER A 22 19.57 9.77 -2.70
N GLU A 23 19.39 10.66 -1.73
CA GLU A 23 19.12 12.09 -1.95
C GLU A 23 20.21 12.78 -2.79
N ILE A 24 21.48 12.41 -2.60
CA ILE A 24 22.61 12.96 -3.37
C ILE A 24 22.55 12.68 -4.88
N TYR A 25 21.74 11.71 -5.29
CA TYR A 25 21.50 11.35 -6.69
C TYR A 25 20.10 11.77 -7.17
N GLY A 26 19.40 12.64 -6.43
CA GLY A 26 18.06 13.11 -6.77
C GLY A 26 16.94 12.31 -6.09
N GLY A 27 17.29 11.28 -5.31
CA GLY A 27 16.33 10.47 -4.56
C GLY A 27 15.46 9.55 -5.42
N LEU A 28 14.60 8.82 -4.76
CA LEU A 28 13.53 8.03 -5.38
C LEU A 28 12.22 8.34 -4.66
N ALA A 29 11.17 8.63 -5.43
CA ALA A 29 9.88 8.98 -4.87
C ALA A 29 9.37 7.89 -3.92
N ASN A 30 8.84 8.33 -2.77
CA ASN A 30 8.28 7.46 -1.73
C ASN A 30 9.27 6.47 -1.09
N THR A 31 10.58 6.71 -1.22
CA THR A 31 11.64 5.89 -0.62
C THR A 31 12.34 6.68 0.47
N TRP A 32 12.42 6.10 1.67
CA TRP A 32 12.94 6.75 2.86
C TRP A 32 13.96 5.87 3.57
N ASP A 33 15.05 6.47 4.01
CA ASP A 33 16.01 5.82 4.89
C ASP A 33 15.72 6.18 6.35
N TYR A 34 15.94 5.22 7.25
CA TYR A 34 15.92 5.49 8.68
C TYR A 34 17.24 6.10 9.11
N GLY A 35 17.19 7.26 9.72
CA GLY A 35 18.35 7.84 10.42
C GLY A 35 18.64 7.12 11.73
N ASN A 36 19.69 7.57 12.43
CA ASN A 36 20.14 6.96 13.69
C ASN A 36 19.05 6.87 14.76
N LEU A 37 18.22 7.90 14.94
CA LEU A 37 17.08 7.86 15.85
C LEU A 37 15.94 6.98 15.32
N GLY A 38 15.74 6.99 14.00
CA GLY A 38 14.70 6.21 13.33
C GLY A 38 14.96 4.71 13.45
N VAL A 39 16.18 4.25 13.24
CA VAL A 39 16.53 2.82 13.36
C VAL A 39 16.36 2.31 14.79
N GLU A 40 16.70 3.12 15.80
CA GLU A 40 16.49 2.75 17.19
C GLU A 40 14.99 2.62 17.51
N LEU A 41 14.19 3.58 17.07
CA LEU A 41 12.73 3.52 17.23
C LEU A 41 12.15 2.29 16.51
N LYS A 42 12.53 2.05 15.24
CA LYS A 42 12.11 0.87 14.46
C LYS A 42 12.42 -0.43 15.22
N ASN A 43 13.66 -0.58 15.71
CA ASN A 43 14.07 -1.78 16.43
C ASN A 43 13.33 -1.96 17.75
N ASN A 44 13.05 -0.88 18.47
CA ASN A 44 12.27 -0.95 19.69
C ASN A 44 10.82 -1.37 19.42
N VAL A 45 10.19 -0.86 18.37
CA VAL A 45 8.84 -1.27 17.95
C VAL A 45 8.82 -2.75 17.55
N LYS A 46 9.78 -3.20 16.72
CA LYS A 46 9.91 -4.62 16.32
C LYS A 46 10.07 -5.53 17.53
N ARG A 47 10.91 -5.15 18.49
CA ARG A 47 11.15 -5.92 19.72
C ARG A 47 9.90 -6.02 20.58
N ALA A 48 9.21 -4.89 20.80
CA ALA A 48 7.99 -4.86 21.58
C ALA A 48 6.88 -5.69 20.93
N TRP A 49 6.74 -5.62 19.60
CA TRP A 49 5.81 -6.44 18.84
C TRP A 49 6.12 -7.95 19.00
N TRP A 50 7.38 -8.34 18.80
CA TRP A 50 7.81 -9.73 18.94
C TRP A 50 7.56 -10.26 20.34
N GLN A 51 7.93 -9.49 21.36
CA GLN A 51 7.67 -9.83 22.75
C GLN A 51 6.18 -10.04 22.99
N LYS A 52 5.36 -9.07 22.57
CA LYS A 52 3.91 -9.09 22.85
C LYS A 52 3.19 -10.24 22.18
N PHE A 53 3.44 -10.46 20.90
CA PHE A 53 2.66 -11.39 20.10
C PHE A 53 3.27 -12.80 19.99
N ILE A 54 4.58 -12.94 20.17
CA ILE A 54 5.26 -14.23 20.06
C ILE A 54 5.66 -14.76 21.44
N GLN A 55 6.44 -13.99 22.20
CA GLN A 55 7.04 -14.51 23.44
C GLN A 55 6.03 -14.61 24.61
N GLU A 56 5.10 -13.67 24.71
CA GLU A 56 4.07 -13.68 25.76
C GLU A 56 2.89 -14.60 25.42
N ASN A 57 2.83 -15.16 24.22
CA ASN A 57 1.77 -16.07 23.81
C ASN A 57 2.30 -17.52 23.75
N PRO A 58 1.79 -18.44 24.59
CA PRO A 58 2.30 -19.81 24.65
C PRO A 58 1.98 -20.66 23.42
N TYR A 59 1.08 -20.19 22.54
CA TYR A 59 0.64 -20.91 21.35
C TYR A 59 1.28 -20.38 20.06
N ASN A 60 2.08 -19.32 20.14
CA ASN A 60 2.70 -18.72 18.95
C ASN A 60 4.18 -19.08 18.88
N VAL A 61 4.64 -19.33 17.67
CA VAL A 61 6.06 -19.49 17.35
C VAL A 61 6.45 -18.56 16.22
N GLY A 62 7.68 -18.07 16.23
CA GLY A 62 8.20 -17.23 15.18
C GLY A 62 8.72 -18.05 14.01
N VAL A 63 8.47 -17.58 12.80
CA VAL A 63 9.03 -18.10 11.55
C VAL A 63 9.61 -16.93 10.77
N ASP A 64 10.82 -17.06 10.30
CA ASP A 64 11.48 -16.10 9.41
C ASP A 64 11.66 -16.76 8.02
N CYS A 65 10.72 -16.48 7.13
CA CYS A 65 10.69 -17.06 5.80
C CYS A 65 11.41 -16.18 4.79
N ALA A 66 11.98 -16.77 3.75
CA ALA A 66 12.54 -16.01 2.64
C ALA A 66 11.45 -15.19 1.94
N ILE A 67 11.78 -13.94 1.58
CA ILE A 67 10.88 -13.04 0.83
C ILE A 67 10.68 -13.57 -0.59
N LEU A 68 11.77 -14.03 -1.22
CA LEU A 68 11.73 -14.66 -2.55
C LEU A 68 11.25 -16.11 -2.42
N MET A 69 10.13 -16.42 -3.04
CA MET A 69 9.50 -17.73 -2.98
C MET A 69 9.23 -18.30 -4.37
N ASN A 70 9.00 -19.61 -4.42
CA ASN A 70 8.54 -20.24 -5.66
C ASN A 70 7.20 -19.61 -6.09
N PRO A 71 7.02 -19.23 -7.37
CA PRO A 71 5.79 -18.61 -7.86
C PRO A 71 4.52 -19.41 -7.57
N GLN A 72 4.61 -20.74 -7.47
CA GLN A 72 3.47 -21.59 -7.11
C GLN A 72 2.91 -21.31 -5.73
N THR A 73 3.73 -20.80 -4.81
CA THR A 73 3.25 -20.35 -3.48
C THR A 73 2.23 -19.23 -3.63
N TRP A 74 2.48 -18.28 -4.52
CA TRP A 74 1.59 -17.16 -4.78
C TRP A 74 0.36 -17.52 -5.62
N VAL A 75 0.50 -18.54 -6.48
CA VAL A 75 -0.66 -19.15 -7.17
C VAL A 75 -1.58 -19.84 -6.16
N ALA A 76 -1.01 -20.68 -5.31
CA ALA A 76 -1.78 -21.43 -4.31
C ALA A 76 -2.48 -20.54 -3.29
N SER A 77 -1.87 -19.43 -2.92
CA SER A 77 -2.44 -18.44 -1.99
C SER A 77 -3.39 -17.43 -2.66
N GLY A 78 -3.55 -17.48 -3.99
CA GLY A 78 -4.39 -16.55 -4.75
C GLY A 78 -3.81 -15.16 -4.99
N HIS A 79 -2.64 -14.85 -4.44
CA HIS A 79 -2.04 -13.52 -4.55
C HIS A 79 -1.64 -13.16 -5.99
N LEU A 80 -1.23 -14.13 -6.80
CA LEU A 80 -0.78 -13.85 -8.15
C LEU A 80 -1.92 -13.40 -9.09
N GLY A 81 -3.12 -13.93 -8.90
CA GLY A 81 -4.28 -13.63 -9.74
C GLY A 81 -5.20 -12.54 -9.21
N GLY A 82 -5.26 -12.34 -7.88
CA GLY A 82 -6.24 -11.46 -7.24
C GLY A 82 -5.65 -10.29 -6.45
N PHE A 83 -4.33 -10.12 -6.45
CA PHE A 83 -3.69 -9.08 -5.65
C PHE A 83 -3.43 -7.82 -6.49
N SER A 84 -4.50 -7.12 -6.80
CA SER A 84 -4.45 -5.90 -7.60
C SER A 84 -5.41 -4.85 -7.05
N ASP A 85 -5.00 -3.58 -7.11
CA ASP A 85 -5.84 -2.44 -6.75
C ASP A 85 -6.46 -1.82 -8.01
N PRO A 86 -7.77 -1.48 -7.98
CA PRO A 86 -8.41 -0.70 -9.03
C PRO A 86 -8.03 0.79 -8.87
N LEU A 87 -7.08 1.27 -9.67
CA LEU A 87 -6.59 2.65 -9.60
C LEU A 87 -7.18 3.52 -10.72
N MET A 88 -7.51 4.76 -10.37
CA MET A 88 -7.91 5.81 -11.29
C MET A 88 -7.26 7.14 -10.90
N ASP A 89 -7.01 7.99 -11.88
CA ASP A 89 -6.42 9.31 -11.67
C ASP A 89 -7.46 10.40 -11.98
N CYS A 90 -7.49 11.47 -11.19
CA CYS A 90 -8.23 12.68 -11.56
C CYS A 90 -7.45 13.43 -12.66
N LYS A 91 -8.07 13.69 -13.80
CA LYS A 91 -7.41 14.38 -14.93
C LYS A 91 -7.14 15.87 -14.67
N GLU A 92 -7.79 16.45 -13.65
CA GLU A 92 -7.67 17.87 -13.32
C GLU A 92 -6.55 18.16 -12.31
N CYS A 93 -6.52 17.43 -11.19
CA CYS A 93 -5.51 17.63 -10.15
C CYS A 93 -4.40 16.58 -10.16
N HIS A 94 -4.50 15.57 -11.03
CA HIS A 94 -3.55 14.46 -11.16
C HIS A 94 -3.37 13.60 -9.90
N GLU A 95 -4.30 13.72 -8.95
CA GLU A 95 -4.34 12.87 -7.76
C GLU A 95 -4.83 11.48 -8.12
N ARG A 96 -4.22 10.47 -7.48
CA ARG A 96 -4.54 9.06 -7.69
C ARG A 96 -5.38 8.51 -6.57
N PHE A 97 -6.41 7.75 -6.92
CA PHE A 97 -7.35 7.13 -5.98
C PHE A 97 -7.51 5.65 -6.28
N ARG A 98 -7.82 4.88 -5.24
CA ARG A 98 -8.41 3.56 -5.38
C ARG A 98 -9.91 3.74 -5.64
N ALA A 99 -10.41 3.17 -6.72
CA ALA A 99 -11.82 3.32 -7.11
C ALA A 99 -12.77 2.70 -6.07
N ASP A 100 -12.42 1.54 -5.53
CA ASP A 100 -13.17 0.86 -4.48
C ASP A 100 -13.30 1.72 -3.21
N LYS A 101 -12.21 2.35 -2.77
CA LYS A 101 -12.23 3.24 -1.60
C LYS A 101 -13.03 4.52 -1.85
N LEU A 102 -12.90 5.10 -3.03
CA LEU A 102 -13.66 6.28 -3.42
C LEU A 102 -15.17 6.01 -3.39
N ILE A 103 -15.57 4.81 -3.83
CA ILE A 103 -16.97 4.36 -3.78
C ILE A 103 -17.43 4.12 -2.33
N GLU A 104 -16.62 3.42 -1.52
CA GLU A 104 -16.94 3.17 -0.11
C GLU A 104 -17.12 4.48 0.67
N ASP A 105 -16.22 5.43 0.48
CA ASP A 105 -16.28 6.74 1.14
C ASP A 105 -17.55 7.51 0.72
N TYR A 106 -17.87 7.50 -0.59
CA TYR A 106 -19.10 8.11 -1.11
C TYR A 106 -20.36 7.47 -0.53
N MET A 107 -20.42 6.13 -0.50
CA MET A 107 -21.57 5.42 0.06
C MET A 107 -21.74 5.71 1.55
N GLN A 108 -20.64 5.76 2.30
CA GLN A 108 -20.66 6.09 3.72
C GLN A 108 -21.17 7.52 3.97
N GLU A 109 -20.72 8.50 3.19
CA GLU A 109 -21.15 9.90 3.29
C GLU A 109 -22.65 10.07 3.00
N HIS A 110 -23.20 9.26 2.08
CA HIS A 110 -24.60 9.33 1.68
C HIS A 110 -25.51 8.32 2.41
N GLY A 111 -24.98 7.59 3.39
CA GLY A 111 -25.75 6.62 4.19
C GLY A 111 -26.30 5.45 3.39
N MET A 112 -25.61 5.06 2.31
CA MET A 112 -25.97 3.89 1.50
C MET A 112 -25.48 2.62 2.18
N GLU A 113 -26.34 1.59 2.25
CA GLU A 113 -25.94 0.28 2.76
C GLU A 113 -25.11 -0.47 1.69
N ILE A 114 -23.96 -1.01 2.12
CA ILE A 114 -23.09 -1.82 1.27
C ILE A 114 -23.53 -3.28 1.40
N GLU A 115 -24.20 -3.84 0.40
CA GLU A 115 -24.38 -5.29 0.28
C GLU A 115 -23.09 -5.94 -0.18
N GLY A 116 -22.26 -6.41 0.75
CA GLY A 116 -20.96 -7.03 0.47
C GLY A 116 -19.81 -6.02 0.47
N SER A 117 -18.65 -6.42 -0.10
CA SER A 117 -17.46 -5.58 -0.22
C SER A 117 -17.36 -5.02 -1.63
N VAL A 118 -17.08 -3.72 -1.77
CA VAL A 118 -16.83 -3.07 -3.07
C VAL A 118 -15.59 -3.66 -3.77
N ASP A 119 -14.64 -4.23 -3.01
CA ASP A 119 -13.48 -4.94 -3.56
C ASP A 119 -13.85 -6.14 -4.47
N ALA A 120 -15.06 -6.68 -4.32
CA ALA A 120 -15.55 -7.80 -5.13
C ALA A 120 -16.22 -7.36 -6.46
N TRP A 121 -16.43 -6.07 -6.65
CA TRP A 121 -17.07 -5.54 -7.84
C TRP A 121 -16.15 -5.62 -9.05
N SER A 122 -16.75 -5.82 -10.22
CA SER A 122 -16.03 -5.69 -11.48
C SER A 122 -15.66 -4.23 -11.76
N LYS A 123 -14.70 -4.04 -12.66
CA LYS A 123 -14.30 -2.72 -13.12
C LYS A 123 -15.48 -1.94 -13.70
N GLU A 124 -16.30 -2.60 -14.49
CA GLU A 124 -17.48 -2.06 -15.16
C GLU A 124 -18.54 -1.60 -14.17
N GLU A 125 -18.75 -2.36 -13.09
CA GLU A 125 -19.67 -1.98 -12.01
C GLU A 125 -19.19 -0.76 -11.26
N MET A 126 -17.88 -0.69 -10.93
CA MET A 126 -17.29 0.48 -10.29
C MET A 126 -17.39 1.75 -11.18
N GLU A 127 -17.08 1.63 -12.47
CA GLU A 127 -17.18 2.73 -13.41
C GLU A 127 -18.63 3.20 -13.59
N SER A 128 -19.59 2.28 -13.66
CA SER A 128 -21.02 2.61 -13.74
C SER A 128 -21.48 3.35 -12.50
N PHE A 129 -21.12 2.86 -11.31
CA PHE A 129 -21.46 3.52 -10.06
C PHE A 129 -20.92 4.97 -9.97
N ILE A 130 -19.64 5.16 -10.31
CA ILE A 130 -18.99 6.49 -10.27
C ILE A 130 -19.70 7.47 -11.21
N ASN A 131 -20.12 7.00 -12.39
CA ASN A 131 -20.81 7.82 -13.39
C ASN A 131 -22.27 8.09 -13.00
N GLU A 132 -23.02 7.09 -12.51
CA GLU A 132 -24.43 7.20 -12.13
C GLU A 132 -24.64 8.11 -10.92
N HIS A 133 -23.76 8.02 -9.95
CA HIS A 133 -23.83 8.80 -8.71
C HIS A 133 -23.05 10.11 -8.78
N ASP A 134 -22.48 10.44 -9.94
CA ASP A 134 -21.75 11.69 -10.11
C ASP A 134 -20.64 11.91 -9.09
N VAL A 135 -19.91 10.83 -8.74
CA VAL A 135 -18.86 10.89 -7.73
C VAL A 135 -17.79 11.92 -8.11
N VAL A 136 -17.43 12.78 -7.17
CA VAL A 136 -16.47 13.86 -7.39
C VAL A 136 -15.11 13.54 -6.76
N CYS A 137 -14.06 14.10 -7.34
CA CYS A 137 -12.73 14.03 -6.76
C CYS A 137 -12.70 14.73 -5.38
N PRO A 138 -12.32 14.06 -4.30
CA PRO A 138 -12.30 14.66 -2.96
C PRO A 138 -11.29 15.81 -2.84
N THR A 139 -10.29 15.87 -3.71
CA THR A 139 -9.25 16.91 -3.69
C THR A 139 -9.68 18.17 -4.43
N CYS A 140 -10.27 18.07 -5.62
CA CYS A 140 -10.58 19.24 -6.43
C CYS A 140 -12.08 19.42 -6.78
N GLY A 141 -12.95 18.50 -6.38
CA GLY A 141 -14.40 18.54 -6.59
C GLY A 141 -14.82 18.33 -8.05
N LYS A 142 -13.93 17.91 -8.96
CA LYS A 142 -14.24 17.66 -10.37
C LYS A 142 -14.59 16.19 -10.62
N LYS A 143 -15.38 15.92 -11.67
CA LYS A 143 -15.83 14.58 -12.06
C LYS A 143 -15.03 13.97 -13.23
N ASN A 144 -13.84 14.45 -13.49
CA ASN A 144 -13.06 14.06 -14.66
C ASN A 144 -11.98 13.04 -14.27
N PHE A 145 -12.36 11.77 -14.27
CA PHE A 145 -11.45 10.67 -13.96
C PHE A 145 -10.94 9.94 -15.22
N THR A 146 -9.83 9.23 -15.09
CA THR A 146 -9.38 8.25 -16.08
C THR A 146 -10.21 6.97 -15.96
N GLU A 147 -10.08 6.07 -16.91
CA GLU A 147 -10.55 4.69 -16.78
C GLU A 147 -9.86 4.01 -15.60
N ILE A 148 -10.55 3.06 -14.96
CA ILE A 148 -9.99 2.25 -13.90
C ILE A 148 -8.96 1.28 -14.48
N ARG A 149 -7.75 1.29 -13.92
CA ARG A 149 -6.65 0.40 -14.29
C ARG A 149 -6.33 -0.53 -13.13
N GLN A 150 -6.22 -1.82 -13.39
CA GLN A 150 -5.78 -2.78 -12.40
C GLN A 150 -4.26 -2.65 -12.20
N PHE A 151 -3.86 -2.31 -11.00
CA PHE A 151 -2.46 -2.23 -10.61
C PHE A 151 -2.09 -3.47 -9.78
N ASN A 152 -1.28 -4.35 -10.37
CA ASN A 152 -0.83 -5.55 -9.67
C ASN A 152 0.19 -5.17 -8.60
N LEU A 153 -0.07 -5.56 -7.35
CA LEU A 153 0.79 -5.31 -6.20
C LEU A 153 1.96 -6.30 -6.07
N MET A 154 2.03 -7.29 -6.98
CA MET A 154 3.12 -8.25 -7.03
C MET A 154 4.20 -7.79 -8.02
N PHE A 155 5.43 -7.63 -7.54
CA PHE A 155 6.58 -7.33 -8.39
C PHE A 155 7.21 -8.60 -8.92
N LYS A 156 7.38 -8.65 -10.24
CA LYS A 156 8.11 -9.73 -10.90
C LYS A 156 9.59 -9.42 -10.87
N THR A 157 10.38 -10.33 -10.30
CA THR A 157 11.85 -10.22 -10.28
C THR A 157 12.51 -11.48 -10.80
N PHE A 158 13.79 -11.38 -11.10
CA PHE A 158 14.60 -12.48 -11.65
C PHE A 158 15.76 -12.76 -10.70
N GLN A 159 15.97 -14.04 -10.41
CA GLN A 159 17.12 -14.48 -9.62
C GLN A 159 18.01 -15.40 -10.48
N GLY A 160 19.31 -15.10 -10.53
CA GLY A 160 20.29 -15.87 -11.28
C GLY A 160 20.61 -15.32 -12.66
N VAL A 161 21.55 -15.99 -13.36
CA VAL A 161 22.13 -15.57 -14.65
C VAL A 161 21.19 -15.88 -15.83
N THR A 162 20.29 -16.85 -15.66
CA THR A 162 19.31 -17.23 -16.68
C THR A 162 17.92 -16.78 -16.25
N ALA A 163 17.21 -16.07 -17.12
CA ALA A 163 15.87 -15.54 -16.89
C ALA A 163 14.76 -16.61 -16.76
N VAL A 164 15.08 -17.81 -16.31
CA VAL A 164 14.16 -18.97 -16.32
C VAL A 164 13.36 -19.11 -15.02
N SER A 165 13.76 -18.46 -13.91
CA SER A 165 13.00 -18.50 -12.68
C SER A 165 12.48 -17.11 -12.32
N TYR A 166 11.15 -16.98 -12.27
CA TYR A 166 10.48 -15.78 -11.83
C TYR A 166 10.18 -15.93 -10.35
N THR A 167 10.60 -14.94 -9.55
CA THR A 167 10.14 -14.76 -8.18
C THR A 167 9.28 -13.52 -8.13
N HIS A 168 8.27 -13.53 -7.28
CA HIS A 168 7.38 -12.40 -7.08
C HIS A 168 7.55 -11.86 -5.67
N LEU A 169 7.62 -10.54 -5.54
CA LEU A 169 7.64 -9.82 -4.27
C LEU A 169 6.32 -9.09 -4.10
N ARG A 170 5.79 -9.09 -2.89
CA ARG A 170 4.65 -8.22 -2.55
C ARG A 170 5.13 -6.78 -2.41
N ALA A 171 4.29 -5.82 -2.82
CA ALA A 171 4.63 -4.40 -2.79
C ALA A 171 5.06 -3.88 -1.40
N HIS A 172 4.50 -4.45 -0.34
CA HIS A 172 4.82 -4.05 1.04
C HIS A 172 6.07 -4.72 1.62
N GLU A 173 6.59 -5.75 0.99
CA GLU A 173 7.79 -6.48 1.43
C GLU A 173 9.08 -5.82 0.93
N THR A 174 8.99 -4.97 -0.07
CA THR A 174 10.13 -4.18 -0.57
C THR A 174 10.46 -2.98 0.31
N CYS A 175 9.60 -2.63 1.26
CA CYS A 175 9.79 -1.49 2.16
C CYS A 175 10.27 -1.89 3.57
N ALA A 176 10.54 -3.17 3.81
CA ALA A 176 10.83 -3.70 5.14
C ALA A 176 12.31 -3.97 5.42
N ASP A 177 13.20 -3.75 4.44
CA ASP A 177 14.65 -3.93 4.58
C ASP A 177 15.39 -2.63 4.90
#